data_d4f6244b0d698bacf7ec4a8ca65ebefb
#
_entry.id   d4f6244b0d698bacf7ec4a8ca65ebefb
#
_cell.length_a   1.000
_cell.length_b   1.000
_cell.length_c   1.000
_cell.angle_alpha   90.00
_cell.angle_beta   90.00
_cell.angle_gamma   90.00
#
_symmetry.space_group_name_H-M   'P 1'
#
loop_
_entity.id
_entity.type
_entity.pdbx_description
1 polymer ?
#
loop_
_entity_poly.entity_id
_entity_poly.type
_entity_poly.pdbx_seq_one_letter_code
_entity_poly.pdbx_strand_id
1 'polypeptide(L)'
;PHALSEMEIAEIVEAFAASACRAHKAGFKVLEIHGAHGYLIHSFLSTLSNRRNDGYGGDLAGRMRFALEVAEAVRTAWPEELPLFFRLSAVDNHGWGIDDSIVLASALKARGVDVIDCSAGGITGAPAFRAQDDGKPLPKSGQRPLGFQVPYAEAIRKKAAIPTMAVGRIVDPQQAEDILADCRADLIAIGRELMHDPFWALHAAEALDQPDAFALWPDQYRWAIVRRAELGQYERP
;
A
#
# COMPACT_ATOMS: atom_id res chain seq x y z
N PRO A 1 -14.84 5.34 22.40
CA PRO A 1 -13.62 4.51 22.37
C PRO A 1 -12.96 4.52 23.75
N HIS A 2 -12.34 3.40 24.13
CA HIS A 2 -11.53 3.28 25.34
C HIS A 2 -10.13 2.80 24.96
N ALA A 3 -9.15 2.98 25.85
CA ALA A 3 -7.82 2.43 25.67
C ALA A 3 -7.87 0.92 25.96
N LEU A 4 -7.36 0.12 25.03
CA LEU A 4 -7.34 -1.35 25.17
C LEU A 4 -6.41 -1.75 26.33
N SER A 5 -6.83 -2.75 27.11
CA SER A 5 -5.95 -3.47 28.03
C SER A 5 -4.99 -4.39 27.25
N GLU A 6 -3.93 -4.85 27.89
CA GLU A 6 -3.01 -5.82 27.26
C GLU A 6 -3.71 -7.13 26.91
N MET A 7 -4.72 -7.56 27.69
CA MET A 7 -5.53 -8.73 27.38
C MET A 7 -6.38 -8.53 26.12
N GLU A 8 -7.04 -7.38 25.98
CA GLU A 8 -7.82 -7.05 24.77
C GLU A 8 -6.90 -6.92 23.53
N ILE A 9 -5.67 -6.44 23.70
CA ILE A 9 -4.67 -6.43 22.61
C ILE A 9 -4.36 -7.85 22.15
N ALA A 10 -4.10 -8.77 23.10
CA ALA A 10 -3.82 -10.18 22.76
C ALA A 10 -5.02 -10.84 22.05
N GLU A 11 -6.25 -10.61 22.51
CA GLU A 11 -7.46 -11.11 21.83
C GLU A 11 -7.60 -10.58 20.41
N ILE A 12 -7.23 -9.31 20.17
CA ILE A 12 -7.25 -8.71 18.83
C ILE A 12 -6.18 -9.33 17.93
N VAL A 13 -4.97 -9.57 18.44
CA VAL A 13 -3.91 -10.27 17.69
C VAL A 13 -4.39 -11.64 17.24
N GLU A 14 -5.02 -12.42 18.13
CA GLU A 14 -5.62 -13.71 17.78
C GLU A 14 -6.73 -13.58 16.74
N ALA A 15 -7.56 -12.53 16.82
CA ALA A 15 -8.62 -12.27 15.85
C ALA A 15 -8.07 -11.96 14.45
N PHE A 16 -6.93 -11.28 14.33
CA PHE A 16 -6.22 -11.09 13.04
C PHE A 16 -5.76 -12.44 12.47
N ALA A 17 -5.10 -13.29 13.27
CA ALA A 17 -4.69 -14.62 12.85
C ALA A 17 -5.88 -15.50 12.42
N ALA A 18 -6.96 -15.49 13.18
CA ALA A 18 -8.19 -16.21 12.83
C ALA A 18 -8.82 -15.69 11.53
N SER A 19 -8.69 -14.38 11.24
CA SER A 19 -9.14 -13.78 9.98
C SER A 19 -8.29 -14.24 8.79
N ALA A 20 -6.97 -14.37 8.96
CA ALA A 20 -6.07 -14.93 7.95
C ALA A 20 -6.47 -16.38 7.60
N CYS A 21 -6.74 -17.22 8.60
CA CYS A 21 -7.23 -18.59 8.38
C CYS A 21 -8.54 -18.61 7.58
N ARG A 22 -9.48 -17.71 7.87
CA ARG A 22 -10.75 -17.63 7.12
C ARG A 22 -10.53 -17.18 5.68
N ALA A 23 -9.65 -16.19 5.46
CA ALA A 23 -9.28 -15.73 4.13
C ALA A 23 -8.65 -16.85 3.29
N HIS A 24 -7.72 -17.62 3.87
CA HIS A 24 -7.14 -18.78 3.20
C HIS A 24 -8.20 -19.83 2.83
N LYS A 25 -9.08 -20.19 3.77
CA LYS A 25 -10.19 -21.12 3.50
C LYS A 25 -11.14 -20.63 2.41
N ALA A 26 -11.32 -19.33 2.28
CA ALA A 26 -12.12 -18.71 1.23
C ALA A 26 -11.40 -18.65 -0.14
N GLY A 27 -10.13 -19.06 -0.21
CA GLY A 27 -9.36 -19.19 -1.45
C GLY A 27 -8.57 -17.95 -1.85
N PHE A 28 -8.46 -16.94 -0.98
CA PHE A 28 -7.58 -15.79 -1.24
C PHE A 28 -6.12 -16.24 -1.37
N LYS A 29 -5.38 -15.58 -2.28
CA LYS A 29 -3.98 -15.89 -2.60
C LYS A 29 -3.01 -14.83 -2.10
N VAL A 30 -3.49 -13.65 -1.79
CA VAL A 30 -2.73 -12.54 -1.20
C VAL A 30 -3.50 -12.01 -0.01
N LEU A 31 -2.81 -11.73 1.08
CA LEU A 31 -3.37 -11.11 2.27
C LEU A 31 -2.63 -9.79 2.54
N GLU A 32 -3.39 -8.74 2.86
CA GLU A 32 -2.82 -7.46 3.28
C GLU A 32 -3.31 -7.08 4.67
N ILE A 33 -2.38 -6.86 5.60
CA ILE A 33 -2.66 -6.30 6.92
C ILE A 33 -2.80 -4.79 6.80
N HIS A 34 -3.95 -4.25 7.22
CA HIS A 34 -4.18 -2.81 7.18
C HIS A 34 -3.64 -2.10 8.42
N GLY A 35 -2.43 -1.58 8.31
CA GLY A 35 -1.74 -0.83 9.37
C GLY A 35 -1.70 0.69 9.18
N ALA A 36 -2.65 1.28 8.41
CA ALA A 36 -2.60 2.65 7.95
C ALA A 36 -3.84 3.49 8.32
N HIS A 37 -3.87 4.74 7.88
CA HIS A 37 -5.02 5.63 7.75
C HIS A 37 -5.77 5.95 9.05
N GLY A 38 -5.07 5.95 10.19
CA GLY A 38 -5.68 6.26 11.50
C GLY A 38 -6.46 5.10 12.12
N TYR A 39 -6.48 3.93 11.47
CA TYR A 39 -7.11 2.74 12.03
C TYR A 39 -6.25 2.13 13.14
N LEU A 40 -6.69 1.02 13.71
CA LEU A 40 -6.22 0.52 14.98
C LEU A 40 -4.69 0.39 15.06
N ILE A 41 -4.06 -0.31 14.11
CA ILE A 41 -2.60 -0.48 14.13
C ILE A 41 -1.89 0.88 14.01
N HIS A 42 -2.32 1.75 13.08
CA HIS A 42 -1.72 3.08 12.95
C HIS A 42 -1.89 3.91 14.24
N SER A 43 -2.99 3.74 14.95
CA SER A 43 -3.21 4.47 16.21
C SER A 43 -2.22 4.08 17.32
N PHE A 44 -1.63 2.89 17.27
CA PHE A 44 -0.53 2.50 18.16
C PHE A 44 0.82 3.07 17.71
N LEU A 45 1.04 3.21 16.40
CA LEU A 45 2.31 3.70 15.85
C LEU A 45 2.53 5.20 16.10
N SER A 46 1.49 6.01 15.87
CA SER A 46 1.58 7.47 15.91
C SER A 46 1.58 8.04 17.32
N THR A 47 2.53 8.93 17.61
CA THR A 47 2.56 9.68 18.89
C THR A 47 1.41 10.67 19.04
N LEU A 48 0.66 10.98 17.96
CA LEU A 48 -0.53 11.82 18.03
C LEU A 48 -1.69 11.11 18.73
N SER A 49 -1.81 9.80 18.59
CA SER A 49 -2.88 8.97 19.16
C SER A 49 -2.41 8.10 20.33
N ASN A 50 -1.20 7.52 20.25
CA ASN A 50 -0.68 6.64 21.28
C ASN A 50 -0.08 7.47 22.44
N ARG A 51 -0.77 7.43 23.59
CA ARG A 51 -0.37 8.07 24.85
C ARG A 51 -0.09 7.04 25.95
N ARG A 52 0.09 5.78 25.56
CA ARG A 52 0.33 4.67 26.48
C ARG A 52 1.70 4.79 27.16
N ASN A 53 1.77 4.31 28.38
CA ASN A 53 2.99 4.24 29.19
C ASN A 53 3.35 2.80 29.61
N ASP A 54 2.67 1.81 28.99
CA ASP A 54 2.96 0.38 29.11
C ASP A 54 3.83 -0.12 27.93
N GLY A 55 3.99 -1.43 27.78
CA GLY A 55 4.80 -2.06 26.74
C GLY A 55 4.35 -1.81 25.29
N TYR A 56 3.21 -1.14 25.07
CA TYR A 56 2.66 -0.80 23.75
C TYR A 56 2.72 0.70 23.43
N GLY A 57 3.47 1.48 24.19
CA GLY A 57 3.61 2.94 23.99
C GLY A 57 5.00 3.45 24.30
N GLY A 58 5.13 4.76 24.48
CA GLY A 58 6.40 5.41 24.79
C GLY A 58 7.35 5.51 23.61
N ASP A 59 8.41 4.72 23.61
CA ASP A 59 9.43 4.75 22.56
C ASP A 59 8.96 4.10 21.24
N LEU A 60 9.81 4.13 20.23
CA LEU A 60 9.49 3.56 18.92
C LEU A 60 9.22 2.05 18.99
N ALA A 61 9.99 1.33 19.79
CA ALA A 61 9.84 -0.13 19.92
C ALA A 61 8.49 -0.49 20.55
N GLY A 62 8.09 0.19 21.62
CA GLY A 62 6.78 0.01 22.25
C GLY A 62 5.62 0.35 21.30
N ARG A 63 5.72 1.44 20.55
CA ARG A 63 4.69 1.80 19.59
C ARG A 63 4.56 0.82 18.42
N MET A 64 5.66 0.20 17.97
CA MET A 64 5.66 -0.80 16.90
C MET A 64 5.15 -2.17 17.38
N ARG A 65 5.20 -2.46 18.66
CA ARG A 65 4.98 -3.79 19.23
C ARG A 65 3.69 -4.45 18.74
N PHE A 66 2.57 -3.74 18.82
CA PHE A 66 1.29 -4.28 18.36
C PHE A 66 1.28 -4.64 16.87
N ALA A 67 1.83 -3.78 16.01
CA ALA A 67 1.94 -4.07 14.57
C ALA A 67 2.78 -5.32 14.28
N LEU A 68 3.86 -5.50 15.03
CA LEU A 68 4.77 -6.64 14.89
C LEU A 68 4.18 -7.94 15.40
N GLU A 69 3.46 -7.92 16.52
CA GLU A 69 2.73 -9.08 17.05
C GLU A 69 1.61 -9.53 16.09
N VAL A 70 0.86 -8.57 15.53
CA VAL A 70 -0.15 -8.88 14.48
C VAL A 70 0.49 -9.52 13.26
N ALA A 71 1.60 -8.96 12.75
CA ALA A 71 2.27 -9.49 11.58
C ALA A 71 2.78 -10.92 11.80
N GLU A 72 3.38 -11.19 12.96
CA GLU A 72 3.88 -12.52 13.35
C GLU A 72 2.75 -13.55 13.48
N ALA A 73 1.66 -13.19 14.17
CA ALA A 73 0.50 -14.06 14.33
C ALA A 73 -0.19 -14.36 12.99
N VAL A 74 -0.32 -13.35 12.13
CA VAL A 74 -0.89 -13.51 10.78
C VAL A 74 0.03 -14.36 9.92
N ARG A 75 1.37 -14.13 9.93
CA ARG A 75 2.32 -14.96 9.16
C ARG A 75 2.27 -16.41 9.59
N THR A 76 2.16 -16.68 10.86
CA THR A 76 2.03 -18.05 11.39
C THR A 76 0.75 -18.75 10.91
N ALA A 77 -0.33 -17.99 10.73
CA ALA A 77 -1.64 -18.49 10.32
C ALA A 77 -1.85 -18.54 8.80
N TRP A 78 -1.03 -17.81 8.03
CA TRP A 78 -1.09 -17.69 6.57
C TRP A 78 -0.03 -18.59 5.94
N PRO A 79 -0.32 -19.38 4.88
CA PRO A 79 0.66 -20.27 4.25
C PRO A 79 1.93 -19.52 3.83
N GLU A 80 3.09 -20.15 4.07
CA GLU A 80 4.39 -19.53 3.80
C GLU A 80 4.60 -19.21 2.32
N GLU A 81 4.06 -20.05 1.43
CA GLU A 81 4.14 -19.88 -0.02
C GLU A 81 3.22 -18.79 -0.58
N LEU A 82 2.33 -18.23 0.24
CA LEU A 82 1.41 -17.17 -0.18
C LEU A 82 1.88 -15.79 0.32
N PRO A 83 1.85 -14.77 -0.55
CA PRO A 83 2.32 -13.43 -0.20
C PRO A 83 1.54 -12.80 0.96
N LEU A 84 2.27 -12.18 1.89
CA LEU A 84 1.73 -11.36 2.97
C LEU A 84 2.17 -9.91 2.79
N PHE A 85 1.23 -9.02 2.58
CA PHE A 85 1.45 -7.58 2.45
C PHE A 85 1.11 -6.86 3.75
N PHE A 86 1.72 -5.70 3.93
CA PHE A 86 1.39 -4.81 5.04
C PHE A 86 1.25 -3.38 4.51
N ARG A 87 0.06 -2.82 4.66
CA ARG A 87 -0.19 -1.43 4.30
C ARG A 87 0.08 -0.52 5.47
N LEU A 88 0.92 0.50 5.27
CA LEU A 88 1.22 1.48 6.29
C LEU A 88 1.00 2.92 5.78
N SER A 89 0.73 3.83 6.70
CA SER A 89 0.91 5.26 6.44
C SER A 89 2.37 5.60 6.69
N ALA A 90 3.14 5.80 5.61
CA ALA A 90 4.57 6.07 5.69
C ALA A 90 4.89 7.34 6.48
N VAL A 91 3.96 8.29 6.46
CA VAL A 91 4.01 9.51 7.27
C VAL A 91 2.59 9.89 7.71
N ASP A 92 2.47 10.46 8.91
CA ASP A 92 1.33 11.27 9.32
C ASP A 92 1.78 12.72 9.58
N ASN A 93 0.89 13.57 10.08
CA ASN A 93 1.22 15.00 10.13
C ASN A 93 2.32 15.38 11.15
N HIS A 94 2.71 14.57 12.10
CA HIS A 94 3.82 14.86 13.04
C HIS A 94 4.03 13.76 14.08
N GLY A 95 3.25 12.69 14.05
CA GLY A 95 3.32 11.63 15.06
C GLY A 95 4.07 10.38 14.61
N TRP A 96 4.27 10.27 13.28
CA TRP A 96 4.92 9.15 12.62
C TRP A 96 5.61 9.63 11.33
N GLY A 97 6.89 9.31 11.18
CA GLY A 97 7.73 9.77 10.07
C GLY A 97 8.26 8.65 9.19
N ILE A 98 8.90 9.05 8.09
CA ILE A 98 9.47 8.08 7.13
C ILE A 98 10.59 7.24 7.76
N ASP A 99 11.39 7.79 8.66
CA ASP A 99 12.46 7.04 9.32
C ASP A 99 11.88 5.97 10.26
N ASP A 100 10.80 6.27 10.99
CA ASP A 100 10.06 5.29 11.81
C ASP A 100 9.50 4.16 10.91
N SER A 101 8.96 4.53 9.75
CA SER A 101 8.40 3.59 8.77
C SER A 101 9.45 2.65 8.19
N ILE A 102 10.67 3.12 7.96
CA ILE A 102 11.79 2.30 7.49
C ILE A 102 12.20 1.28 8.56
N VAL A 103 12.26 1.69 9.82
CA VAL A 103 12.53 0.79 10.94
C VAL A 103 11.43 -0.27 11.07
N LEU A 104 10.17 0.14 11.02
CA LEU A 104 9.03 -0.78 11.06
C LEU A 104 9.05 -1.75 9.86
N ALA A 105 9.29 -1.28 8.64
CA ALA A 105 9.34 -2.12 7.45
C ALA A 105 10.45 -3.18 7.54
N SER A 106 11.62 -2.81 8.06
CA SER A 106 12.71 -3.76 8.31
C SER A 106 12.33 -4.83 9.33
N ALA A 107 11.62 -4.43 10.40
CA ALA A 107 11.14 -5.35 11.44
C ALA A 107 9.99 -6.25 10.94
N LEU A 108 9.12 -5.76 10.07
CA LEU A 108 8.05 -6.52 9.41
C LEU A 108 8.62 -7.55 8.43
N LYS A 109 9.64 -7.17 7.63
CA LYS A 109 10.38 -8.11 6.77
C LYS A 109 10.94 -9.29 7.56
N ALA A 110 11.57 -9.02 8.70
CA ALA A 110 12.11 -10.06 9.58
C ALA A 110 11.03 -11.01 10.14
N ARG A 111 9.74 -10.64 10.04
CA ARG A 111 8.58 -11.46 10.45
C ARG A 111 7.82 -12.05 9.26
N GLY A 112 8.43 -12.05 8.07
CA GLY A 112 7.87 -12.69 6.90
C GLY A 112 6.79 -11.88 6.17
N VAL A 113 6.77 -10.56 6.32
CA VAL A 113 6.03 -9.66 5.41
C VAL A 113 6.84 -9.53 4.13
N ASP A 114 6.19 -9.72 2.98
CA ASP A 114 6.82 -9.76 1.67
C ASP A 114 6.84 -8.40 0.98
N VAL A 115 5.79 -7.61 1.16
CA VAL A 115 5.61 -6.31 0.47
C VAL A 115 5.04 -5.27 1.42
N ILE A 116 5.53 -4.03 1.34
CA ILE A 116 4.95 -2.87 2.01
C ILE A 116 4.14 -2.03 1.02
N ASP A 117 2.82 -1.90 1.24
CA ASP A 117 1.98 -0.93 0.53
C ASP A 117 2.10 0.45 1.20
N CYS A 118 2.64 1.42 0.46
CA CYS A 118 3.08 2.71 0.98
C CYS A 118 2.03 3.80 0.75
N SER A 119 1.20 4.05 1.77
CA SER A 119 0.24 5.16 1.79
C SER A 119 0.72 6.30 2.70
N ALA A 120 -0.14 7.27 3.02
CA ALA A 120 0.17 8.38 3.93
C ALA A 120 -1.08 8.97 4.58
N GLY A 121 -0.92 9.51 5.79
CA GLY A 121 -1.97 10.22 6.53
C GLY A 121 -2.89 9.33 7.34
N GLY A 122 -3.90 9.95 7.96
CA GLY A 122 -4.97 9.23 8.62
C GLY A 122 -5.33 9.71 10.02
N ILE A 123 -4.39 9.96 10.94
CA ILE A 123 -4.73 10.34 12.34
C ILE A 123 -5.38 11.72 12.38
N THR A 124 -4.83 12.71 11.69
CA THR A 124 -5.36 14.08 11.62
C THR A 124 -5.88 14.43 10.24
N GLY A 125 -6.34 13.42 9.49
CA GLY A 125 -6.73 13.57 8.10
C GLY A 125 -5.55 13.38 7.14
N ALA A 126 -5.66 13.96 5.94
CA ALA A 126 -4.60 13.86 4.95
C ALA A 126 -3.38 14.70 5.34
N PRO A 127 -2.14 14.19 5.16
CA PRO A 127 -0.94 14.97 5.41
C PRO A 127 -0.99 16.28 4.62
N ALA A 128 -0.58 17.37 5.25
CA ALA A 128 -0.33 18.61 4.55
C ALA A 128 0.96 18.46 3.73
N PHE A 129 0.82 18.20 2.44
CA PHE A 129 1.96 18.24 1.53
C PHE A 129 2.38 19.71 1.38
N ARG A 130 3.50 20.09 1.99
CA ARG A 130 3.96 21.48 2.02
C ARG A 130 4.74 21.89 0.77
N ALA A 131 5.32 20.91 0.06
CA ALA A 131 6.05 21.14 -1.19
C ALA A 131 6.09 19.85 -2.01
N GLN A 132 6.31 19.98 -3.32
CA GLN A 132 6.76 18.88 -4.16
C GLN A 132 8.23 18.60 -3.86
N ASP A 133 8.74 17.41 -4.19
CA ASP A 133 10.16 17.05 -3.99
C ASP A 133 11.12 17.99 -4.74
N ASP A 134 10.62 18.73 -5.74
CA ASP A 134 11.36 19.75 -6.48
C ASP A 134 11.30 21.16 -5.82
N GLY A 135 10.76 21.26 -4.62
CA GLY A 135 10.63 22.49 -3.85
C GLY A 135 9.51 23.43 -4.31
N LYS A 136 8.74 23.06 -5.35
CA LYS A 136 7.62 23.89 -5.82
C LYS A 136 6.43 23.82 -4.86
N PRO A 137 5.72 24.94 -4.65
CA PRO A 137 4.51 24.94 -3.85
C PRO A 137 3.43 24.05 -4.48
N LEU A 138 2.63 23.39 -3.64
CA LEU A 138 1.46 22.64 -4.11
C LEU A 138 0.51 23.55 -4.88
N PRO A 139 -0.18 23.01 -5.90
CA PRO A 139 -1.21 23.75 -6.62
C PRO A 139 -2.25 24.31 -5.66
N LYS A 140 -2.67 25.55 -5.84
CA LYS A 140 -3.70 26.23 -5.04
C LYS A 140 -5.05 25.49 -5.05
N SER A 141 -5.25 24.57 -6.00
CA SER A 141 -6.47 23.72 -6.13
C SER A 141 -6.59 22.65 -5.04
N GLY A 142 -5.63 22.51 -4.13
CA GLY A 142 -5.61 21.41 -3.14
C GLY A 142 -5.43 20.02 -3.77
N GLN A 143 -5.21 19.92 -5.06
CA GLN A 143 -4.96 18.67 -5.74
C GLN A 143 -3.53 18.20 -5.44
N ARG A 144 -3.43 16.96 -4.97
CA ARG A 144 -2.14 16.31 -4.78
C ARG A 144 -1.51 16.00 -6.13
N PRO A 145 -0.17 16.14 -6.28
CA PRO A 145 0.50 15.78 -7.52
C PRO A 145 0.30 14.30 -7.87
N LEU A 146 0.49 13.96 -9.13
CA LEU A 146 0.51 12.56 -9.58
C LEU A 146 1.67 11.83 -8.89
N GLY A 147 1.41 10.62 -8.38
CA GLY A 147 2.44 9.81 -7.72
C GLY A 147 2.93 10.37 -6.37
N PHE A 148 2.17 11.23 -5.70
CA PHE A 148 2.58 11.96 -4.49
C PHE A 148 3.08 11.10 -3.32
N GLN A 149 2.82 9.81 -3.31
CA GLN A 149 3.31 8.86 -2.29
C GLN A 149 4.47 7.98 -2.79
N VAL A 150 4.81 8.04 -4.07
CA VAL A 150 5.91 7.26 -4.65
C VAL A 150 7.25 7.47 -3.92
N PRO A 151 7.64 8.69 -3.51
CA PRO A 151 8.88 8.90 -2.77
C PRO A 151 8.96 8.11 -1.45
N TYR A 152 7.83 7.83 -0.81
CA TYR A 152 7.80 7.00 0.40
C TYR A 152 8.06 5.53 0.10
N ALA A 153 7.45 5.00 -0.96
CA ALA A 153 7.71 3.64 -1.43
C ALA A 153 9.19 3.45 -1.79
N GLU A 154 9.74 4.41 -2.52
CA GLU A 154 11.15 4.43 -2.91
C GLU A 154 12.10 4.45 -1.70
N ALA A 155 11.83 5.29 -0.70
CA ALA A 155 12.64 5.40 0.50
C ALA A 155 12.64 4.10 1.32
N ILE A 156 11.46 3.49 1.51
CA ILE A 156 11.31 2.22 2.24
C ILE A 156 11.97 1.09 1.46
N ARG A 157 11.73 0.99 0.14
CA ARG A 157 12.35 0.00 -0.73
C ARG A 157 13.88 0.00 -0.62
N LYS A 158 14.47 1.19 -0.73
CA LYS A 158 15.92 1.35 -0.72
C LYS A 158 16.55 1.09 0.66
N LYS A 159 15.91 1.59 1.73
CA LYS A 159 16.52 1.59 3.06
C LYS A 159 16.17 0.35 3.89
N ALA A 160 14.96 -0.19 3.76
CA ALA A 160 14.55 -1.43 4.43
C ALA A 160 14.83 -2.68 3.57
N ALA A 161 15.19 -2.50 2.30
CA ALA A 161 15.46 -3.58 1.34
C ALA A 161 14.32 -4.61 1.28
N ILE A 162 13.08 -4.13 1.26
CA ILE A 162 11.85 -4.91 1.13
C ILE A 162 11.09 -4.42 -0.11
N PRO A 163 10.47 -5.31 -0.90
CA PRO A 163 9.59 -4.90 -1.99
C PRO A 163 8.50 -3.94 -1.53
N THR A 164 8.15 -2.97 -2.38
CA THR A 164 7.14 -1.98 -2.08
C THR A 164 6.08 -1.89 -3.16
N MET A 165 4.87 -1.49 -2.76
CA MET A 165 3.78 -1.13 -3.64
C MET A 165 3.50 0.36 -3.51
N ALA A 166 3.56 1.08 -4.64
CA ALA A 166 3.28 2.51 -4.69
C ALA A 166 1.81 2.77 -5.00
N VAL A 167 1.22 3.73 -4.30
CA VAL A 167 -0.14 4.20 -4.52
C VAL A 167 -0.18 5.73 -4.50
N GLY A 168 -1.16 6.34 -5.12
CA GLY A 168 -1.43 7.77 -4.97
C GLY A 168 -1.45 8.57 -6.26
N ARG A 169 -2.64 8.65 -6.90
CA ARG A 169 -2.84 9.32 -8.20
C ARG A 169 -1.90 8.82 -9.30
N ILE A 170 -1.72 7.52 -9.38
CA ILE A 170 -1.12 6.86 -10.53
C ILE A 170 -2.29 6.53 -11.44
N VAL A 171 -2.36 7.21 -12.59
CA VAL A 171 -3.51 7.18 -13.51
C VAL A 171 -3.10 6.95 -14.95
N ASP A 172 -1.87 7.27 -15.28
CA ASP A 172 -1.31 7.14 -16.63
C ASP A 172 -0.44 5.87 -16.73
N PRO A 173 -0.56 5.06 -17.80
CA PRO A 173 0.25 3.88 -18.00
C PRO A 173 1.75 4.13 -17.99
N GLN A 174 2.21 5.19 -18.68
CA GLN A 174 3.63 5.52 -18.74
C GLN A 174 4.16 5.94 -17.37
N GLN A 175 3.37 6.71 -16.60
CA GLN A 175 3.72 7.03 -15.21
C GLN A 175 3.92 5.77 -14.36
N ALA A 176 3.04 4.77 -14.51
CA ALA A 176 3.16 3.52 -13.77
C ALA A 176 4.41 2.74 -14.18
N GLU A 177 4.68 2.66 -15.48
CA GLU A 177 5.87 2.00 -16.03
C GLU A 177 7.16 2.69 -15.57
N ASP A 178 7.23 4.03 -15.64
CA ASP A 178 8.41 4.79 -15.21
C ASP A 178 8.73 4.55 -13.72
N ILE A 179 7.73 4.45 -12.85
CA ILE A 179 7.93 4.14 -11.42
C ILE A 179 8.59 2.78 -11.24
N LEU A 180 8.18 1.78 -12.01
CA LEU A 180 8.73 0.42 -11.95
C LEU A 180 10.13 0.36 -12.59
N ALA A 181 10.29 0.92 -13.78
CA ALA A 181 11.56 0.94 -14.52
C ALA A 181 12.67 1.66 -13.75
N ASP A 182 12.34 2.77 -13.09
CA ASP A 182 13.25 3.53 -12.22
C ASP A 182 13.50 2.84 -10.86
N CYS A 183 12.94 1.66 -10.63
CA CYS A 183 13.05 0.92 -9.37
C CYS A 183 12.59 1.73 -8.14
N ARG A 184 11.57 2.58 -8.30
CA ARG A 184 10.99 3.39 -7.22
C ARG A 184 9.94 2.62 -6.41
N ALA A 185 9.35 1.59 -7.01
CA ALA A 185 8.51 0.58 -6.36
C ALA A 185 8.58 -0.72 -7.16
N ASP A 186 8.03 -1.81 -6.63
CA ASP A 186 7.97 -3.12 -7.29
C ASP A 186 6.56 -3.43 -7.81
N LEU A 187 5.55 -2.80 -7.23
CA LEU A 187 4.14 -2.93 -7.59
C LEU A 187 3.46 -1.56 -7.61
N ILE A 188 2.37 -1.48 -8.37
CA ILE A 188 1.51 -0.30 -8.46
C ILE A 188 0.11 -0.65 -7.94
N ALA A 189 -0.40 0.15 -6.99
CA ALA A 189 -1.77 0.06 -6.52
C ALA A 189 -2.63 1.17 -7.14
N ILE A 190 -3.71 0.76 -7.79
CA ILE A 190 -4.65 1.66 -8.46
C ILE A 190 -6.03 1.47 -7.84
N GLY A 191 -6.62 2.53 -7.31
CA GLY A 191 -7.94 2.49 -6.69
C GLY A 191 -9.01 3.12 -7.56
N ARG A 192 -9.22 4.43 -7.41
CA ARG A 192 -10.32 5.17 -8.06
C ARG A 192 -10.26 5.11 -9.58
N GLU A 193 -9.07 5.02 -10.17
CA GLU A 193 -8.92 4.89 -11.62
C GLU A 193 -9.46 3.57 -12.13
N LEU A 194 -9.27 2.45 -11.41
CA LEU A 194 -9.91 1.17 -11.74
C LEU A 194 -11.44 1.17 -11.58
N MET A 195 -11.99 2.09 -10.78
CA MET A 195 -13.45 2.28 -10.71
C MET A 195 -13.96 3.06 -11.92
N HIS A 196 -13.15 3.97 -12.47
CA HIS A 196 -13.44 4.76 -13.66
C HIS A 196 -13.23 3.94 -14.94
N ASP A 197 -12.13 3.22 -15.03
CA ASP A 197 -11.78 2.31 -16.11
C ASP A 197 -11.46 0.90 -15.55
N PRO A 198 -12.45 0.00 -15.46
CA PRO A 198 -12.24 -1.36 -14.96
C PRO A 198 -11.25 -2.19 -15.77
N PHE A 199 -10.97 -1.80 -17.01
CA PHE A 199 -10.01 -2.44 -17.91
C PHE A 199 -8.68 -1.68 -18.00
N TRP A 200 -8.42 -0.77 -17.09
CA TRP A 200 -7.22 0.07 -17.10
C TRP A 200 -5.93 -0.72 -17.35
N ALA A 201 -5.75 -1.87 -16.70
CA ALA A 201 -4.55 -2.69 -16.87
C ALA A 201 -4.40 -3.23 -18.31
N LEU A 202 -5.50 -3.59 -18.96
CA LEU A 202 -5.49 -4.06 -20.34
C LEU A 202 -5.22 -2.90 -21.31
N HIS A 203 -5.85 -1.75 -21.09
CA HIS A 203 -5.56 -0.53 -21.85
C HIS A 203 -4.11 -0.04 -21.63
N ALA A 204 -3.55 -0.21 -20.44
CA ALA A 204 -2.16 0.12 -20.18
C ALA A 204 -1.20 -0.78 -20.97
N ALA A 205 -1.48 -2.09 -21.05
CA ALA A 205 -0.70 -3.01 -21.85
C ALA A 205 -0.71 -2.64 -23.34
N GLU A 206 -1.86 -2.22 -23.87
CA GLU A 206 -1.97 -1.71 -25.24
C GLU A 206 -1.19 -0.40 -25.43
N ALA A 207 -1.36 0.56 -24.52
CA ALA A 207 -0.72 1.88 -24.60
C ALA A 207 0.81 1.83 -24.46
N LEU A 208 1.34 0.79 -23.80
CA LEU A 208 2.76 0.54 -23.62
C LEU A 208 3.33 -0.43 -24.68
N ASP A 209 2.57 -0.72 -25.73
CA ASP A 209 2.97 -1.63 -26.80
C ASP A 209 3.50 -2.99 -26.29
N GLN A 210 2.89 -3.53 -25.22
CA GLN A 210 3.33 -4.80 -24.67
C GLN A 210 3.12 -5.93 -25.66
N PRO A 211 4.10 -6.84 -25.83
CA PRO A 211 3.91 -8.03 -26.64
C PRO A 211 2.65 -8.79 -26.20
N ASP A 212 1.83 -9.19 -27.16
CA ASP A 212 0.60 -9.95 -26.90
C ASP A 212 -0.44 -9.24 -25.99
N ALA A 213 -0.43 -7.89 -25.89
CA ALA A 213 -1.38 -7.14 -25.09
C ALA A 213 -2.82 -7.58 -25.29
N PHE A 214 -3.21 -7.86 -26.54
CA PHE A 214 -4.55 -8.36 -26.87
C PHE A 214 -4.84 -9.77 -26.36
N ALA A 215 -3.83 -10.60 -26.11
CA ALA A 215 -4.00 -11.92 -25.53
C ALA A 215 -4.45 -11.89 -24.06
N LEU A 216 -4.27 -10.75 -23.39
CA LEU A 216 -4.72 -10.54 -22.02
C LEU A 216 -6.24 -10.31 -21.91
N TRP A 217 -6.90 -9.95 -23.01
CA TRP A 217 -8.34 -9.77 -23.04
C TRP A 217 -9.08 -11.10 -22.94
N PRO A 218 -10.25 -11.15 -22.26
CA PRO A 218 -11.09 -12.35 -22.21
C PRO A 218 -11.43 -12.86 -23.61
N ASP A 219 -11.36 -14.19 -23.80
CA ASP A 219 -11.57 -14.86 -25.10
C ASP A 219 -12.88 -14.49 -25.77
N GLN A 220 -13.94 -14.27 -24.92
CA GLN A 220 -15.30 -14.02 -25.39
C GLN A 220 -15.43 -12.78 -26.28
N TYR A 221 -14.58 -11.77 -26.08
CA TYR A 221 -14.64 -10.52 -26.84
C TYR A 221 -13.28 -10.02 -27.35
N ARG A 222 -12.19 -10.78 -27.12
CA ARG A 222 -10.84 -10.47 -27.66
C ARG A 222 -10.87 -10.20 -29.16
N TRP A 223 -11.58 -11.04 -29.93
CA TRP A 223 -11.69 -10.90 -31.39
C TRP A 223 -12.25 -9.52 -31.80
N ALA A 224 -13.24 -8.99 -31.05
CA ALA A 224 -13.83 -7.70 -31.35
C ALA A 224 -12.87 -6.54 -31.01
N ILE A 225 -12.10 -6.68 -29.93
CA ILE A 225 -11.10 -5.67 -29.51
C ILE A 225 -9.95 -5.62 -30.54
N VAL A 226 -9.42 -6.77 -30.97
CA VAL A 226 -8.41 -6.85 -32.03
C VAL A 226 -8.93 -6.21 -33.32
N ARG A 227 -10.16 -6.57 -33.74
CA ARG A 227 -10.77 -6.01 -34.96
C ARG A 227 -10.93 -4.49 -34.86
N ARG A 228 -11.31 -3.96 -33.68
CA ARG A 228 -11.40 -2.53 -33.45
C ARG A 228 -10.05 -1.84 -33.62
N ALA A 229 -8.97 -2.41 -33.11
CA ALA A 229 -7.62 -1.89 -33.25
C ALA A 229 -7.16 -1.87 -34.71
N GLU A 230 -7.35 -3.00 -35.47
CA GLU A 230 -7.00 -3.11 -36.87
C GLU A 230 -7.72 -2.08 -37.77
N LEU A 231 -8.96 -1.74 -37.43
CA LEU A 231 -9.75 -0.81 -38.23
C LEU A 231 -9.45 0.67 -37.93
N GLY A 232 -8.65 0.98 -36.90
CA GLY A 232 -8.32 2.35 -36.52
C GLY A 232 -9.56 3.23 -36.19
N GLN A 233 -10.70 2.61 -35.90
CA GLN A 233 -12.01 3.27 -35.92
C GLN A 233 -12.27 4.22 -34.75
N TYR A 234 -11.40 4.26 -33.76
CA TYR A 234 -11.63 5.07 -32.55
C TYR A 234 -10.31 5.56 -31.97
N GLU A 235 -9.77 6.65 -32.48
CA GLU A 235 -8.84 7.46 -31.70
C GLU A 235 -9.63 8.00 -30.51
N ARG A 236 -9.14 7.81 -29.29
CA ARG A 236 -9.69 8.49 -28.12
C ARG A 236 -9.37 9.98 -28.27
N PRO A 237 -10.36 10.88 -28.13
CA PRO A 237 -10.12 12.31 -28.19
C PRO A 237 -9.21 12.78 -27.06
#